data_a07884924097a6ce97315594930854a8
#
_entry.id   a07884924097a6ce97315594930854a8
#
_cell.length_a   1.000
_cell.length_b   1.000
_cell.length_c   1.000
_cell.angle_alpha   90.00
_cell.angle_beta   90.00
_cell.angle_gamma   90.00
#
_symmetry.space_group_name_H-M   'P 1'
#
loop_
_entity.id
_entity.type
_entity.pdbx_description
1 polymer ?
#
loop_
_entity_poly.entity_id
_entity_poly.type
_entity_poly.pdbx_seq_one_letter_code
_entity_poly.pdbx_strand_id
1 'polypeptide(L)'
;MNRSQLVRLSFLFGAATFLTVSAARAAGPFQFYSVTPCRLVDTRGSVAVNGGPILSHGNIRNFAVWGANATLLPSCGIPADGTVTAVTLNVTVVNPSSIGHLTVFPYNTTVPVVSTINYAAGEPALGNGAIVPVTNNASFQISVLPVLVGAGNTVHVIIDITGYFK
;
A
#
# COMPACT_ATOMS: atom_id res chain seq x y z
N MET A 1 -54.84 50.51 -44.43
CA MET A 1 -53.92 50.54 -43.20
C MET A 1 -53.68 49.09 -42.82
N ASN A 2 -52.51 48.59 -43.16
CA ASN A 2 -52.17 47.18 -43.03
C ASN A 2 -51.03 47.03 -42.05
N ARG A 3 -51.25 46.45 -40.86
CA ARG A 3 -50.21 46.19 -39.82
C ARG A 3 -49.70 44.79 -40.01
N SER A 4 -48.50 44.66 -40.54
CA SER A 4 -47.77 43.43 -40.64
C SER A 4 -47.24 43.06 -39.24
N GLN A 5 -47.64 41.91 -38.71
CA GLN A 5 -47.15 41.28 -37.51
C GLN A 5 -45.81 40.57 -37.82
N LEU A 6 -44.73 41.03 -37.24
CA LEU A 6 -43.43 40.34 -37.27
C LEU A 6 -43.43 39.27 -36.18
N VAL A 7 -43.45 38.01 -36.59
CA VAL A 7 -43.23 36.85 -35.74
C VAL A 7 -41.70 36.71 -35.49
N ARG A 8 -41.26 36.96 -34.30
CA ARG A 8 -39.85 36.71 -33.88
C ARG A 8 -39.73 35.22 -33.49
N LEU A 9 -39.02 34.45 -34.32
CA LEU A 9 -38.65 33.08 -34.04
C LEU A 9 -37.39 33.10 -33.13
N SER A 10 -37.55 32.78 -31.85
CA SER A 10 -36.44 32.64 -30.92
C SER A 10 -35.89 31.21 -31.03
N PHE A 11 -34.69 31.08 -31.60
CA PHE A 11 -33.94 29.83 -31.56
C PHE A 11 -33.28 29.65 -30.18
N LEU A 12 -33.77 28.70 -29.40
CA LEU A 12 -33.06 28.21 -28.18
C LEU A 12 -31.96 27.28 -28.65
N PHE A 13 -30.69 27.75 -28.53
CA PHE A 13 -29.54 26.88 -28.64
C PHE A 13 -29.39 26.10 -27.32
N GLY A 14 -29.78 24.84 -27.34
CA GLY A 14 -29.48 23.89 -26.25
C GLY A 14 -27.98 23.54 -26.26
N ALA A 15 -27.25 24.00 -25.27
CA ALA A 15 -25.85 23.56 -25.06
C ALA A 15 -25.83 22.11 -24.56
N ALA A 16 -25.48 21.18 -25.45
CA ALA A 16 -25.23 19.79 -25.10
C ALA A 16 -23.86 19.72 -24.35
N THR A 17 -23.88 19.56 -23.03
CA THR A 17 -22.71 19.27 -22.25
C THR A 17 -22.29 17.82 -22.51
N PHE A 18 -21.23 17.61 -23.28
CA PHE A 18 -20.59 16.32 -23.41
C PHE A 18 -19.78 16.03 -22.13
N LEU A 19 -20.29 15.13 -21.29
CA LEU A 19 -19.53 14.53 -20.20
C LEU A 19 -18.46 13.61 -20.82
N THR A 20 -17.21 14.07 -20.85
CA THR A 20 -16.06 13.22 -21.20
C THR A 20 -15.82 12.26 -20.07
N VAL A 21 -16.26 11.01 -20.22
CA VAL A 21 -15.84 9.91 -19.33
C VAL A 21 -14.37 9.63 -19.65
N SER A 22 -13.45 10.06 -18.79
CA SER A 22 -12.05 9.62 -18.85
C SER A 22 -12.01 8.12 -18.55
N ALA A 23 -11.80 7.30 -19.58
CA ALA A 23 -11.50 5.90 -19.38
C ALA A 23 -10.21 5.80 -18.56
N ALA A 24 -10.29 5.27 -17.32
CA ALA A 24 -9.12 4.90 -16.56
C ALA A 24 -8.37 3.83 -17.36
N ARG A 25 -7.22 4.20 -17.94
CA ARG A 25 -6.34 3.22 -18.57
C ARG A 25 -5.75 2.37 -17.46
N ALA A 26 -6.05 1.07 -17.48
CA ALA A 26 -5.28 0.11 -16.71
C ALA A 26 -3.80 0.22 -17.15
N ALA A 27 -2.91 0.56 -16.23
CA ALA A 27 -1.48 0.48 -16.47
C ALA A 27 -1.12 -1.00 -16.52
N GLY A 28 -0.56 -1.48 -17.62
CA GLY A 28 -0.15 -2.88 -17.76
C GLY A 28 0.02 -3.30 -19.21
N PRO A 29 0.49 -4.52 -19.48
CA PRO A 29 0.76 -5.61 -18.53
C PRO A 29 2.08 -5.41 -17.76
N PHE A 30 2.07 -5.65 -16.44
CA PHE A 30 3.29 -5.72 -15.64
C PHE A 30 3.84 -7.15 -15.64
N GLN A 31 5.17 -7.28 -15.70
CA GLN A 31 5.83 -8.57 -15.62
C GLN A 31 6.22 -8.87 -14.18
N PHE A 32 6.05 -10.13 -13.77
CA PHE A 32 6.52 -10.62 -12.48
C PHE A 32 7.98 -11.09 -12.57
N TYR A 33 8.78 -10.66 -11.59
CA TYR A 33 10.17 -11.06 -11.40
C TYR A 33 10.31 -11.68 -10.02
N SER A 34 10.66 -12.98 -9.98
CA SER A 34 10.97 -13.66 -8.72
C SER A 34 12.34 -13.23 -8.20
N VAL A 35 12.47 -13.13 -6.88
CA VAL A 35 13.77 -13.01 -6.21
C VAL A 35 13.95 -14.16 -5.23
N THR A 36 15.20 -14.48 -4.88
CA THR A 36 15.45 -15.40 -3.76
C THR A 36 14.78 -14.84 -2.52
N PRO A 37 13.94 -15.62 -1.79
CA PRO A 37 13.26 -15.13 -0.61
C PRO A 37 14.22 -14.43 0.35
N CYS A 38 13.89 -13.20 0.74
CA CYS A 38 14.79 -12.31 1.47
C CYS A 38 14.01 -11.61 2.59
N ARG A 39 14.57 -11.62 3.84
CA ARG A 39 14.01 -10.93 4.99
C ARG A 39 14.13 -9.43 4.81
N LEU A 40 12.99 -8.75 4.61
CA LEU A 40 12.91 -7.30 4.46
C LEU A 40 12.72 -6.58 5.80
N VAL A 41 11.85 -7.10 6.67
CA VAL A 41 11.50 -6.51 7.97
C VAL A 41 11.52 -7.57 9.05
N ASP A 42 12.11 -7.23 10.21
CA ASP A 42 11.97 -8.03 11.43
C ASP A 42 11.94 -7.12 12.65
N THR A 43 10.75 -6.81 13.17
CA THR A 43 10.58 -5.89 14.31
C THR A 43 11.01 -6.50 15.65
N ARG A 44 11.42 -7.76 15.69
CA ARG A 44 11.97 -8.42 16.91
C ARG A 44 13.45 -8.05 17.14
N GLY A 45 14.11 -7.59 16.07
CA GLY A 45 15.52 -7.21 16.11
C GLY A 45 15.77 -5.84 16.75
N SER A 46 17.00 -5.35 16.63
CA SER A 46 17.41 -4.03 17.11
C SER A 46 16.62 -2.92 16.42
N VAL A 47 16.52 -1.76 17.09
CA VAL A 47 15.85 -0.58 16.54
C VAL A 47 16.55 -0.13 15.26
N ALA A 48 15.82 -0.16 14.16
CA ALA A 48 16.29 0.20 12.82
C ALA A 48 15.08 0.54 11.92
N VAL A 49 15.32 1.05 10.72
CA VAL A 49 14.27 1.38 9.76
C VAL A 49 13.36 0.17 9.52
N ASN A 50 13.93 -0.98 9.19
CA ASN A 50 13.19 -2.23 8.97
C ASN A 50 13.34 -3.24 10.12
N GLY A 51 13.88 -2.81 11.26
CA GLY A 51 14.02 -3.58 12.49
C GLY A 51 12.99 -3.22 13.55
N GLY A 52 13.36 -3.35 14.84
CA GLY A 52 12.55 -2.85 15.96
C GLY A 52 12.26 -1.35 15.90
N PRO A 53 11.43 -0.86 16.80
CA PRO A 53 10.72 -1.55 17.87
C PRO A 53 9.50 -2.35 17.38
N ILE A 54 8.85 -3.05 18.34
CA ILE A 54 7.53 -3.68 18.15
C ILE A 54 6.49 -2.66 17.67
N LEU A 55 5.53 -3.10 16.87
CA LEU A 55 4.43 -2.26 16.40
C LEU A 55 3.38 -2.07 17.49
N SER A 56 2.87 -0.85 17.64
CA SER A 56 1.84 -0.50 18.62
C SER A 56 0.51 -0.19 17.92
N HIS A 57 -0.60 -0.56 18.55
CA HIS A 57 -1.95 -0.29 18.06
C HIS A 57 -2.11 1.15 17.54
N GLY A 58 -2.64 1.28 16.33
CA GLY A 58 -3.00 2.55 15.70
C GLY A 58 -1.81 3.36 15.16
N ASN A 59 -0.56 2.95 15.40
CA ASN A 59 0.63 3.68 14.96
C ASN A 59 1.14 3.13 13.62
N ILE A 60 0.98 3.90 12.55
CA ILE A 60 1.53 3.54 11.23
C ILE A 60 3.05 3.55 11.31
N ARG A 61 3.67 2.49 10.77
CA ARG A 61 5.10 2.41 10.58
C ARG A 61 5.45 2.20 9.12
N ASN A 62 6.45 2.94 8.64
CA ASN A 62 6.89 2.92 7.26
C ASN A 62 8.15 2.06 7.12
N PHE A 63 8.24 1.30 6.03
CA PHE A 63 9.34 0.41 5.75
C PHE A 63 9.93 0.66 4.37
N ALA A 64 11.25 0.53 4.28
CA ALA A 64 11.98 0.65 3.02
C ALA A 64 12.03 -0.72 2.32
N VAL A 65 11.72 -0.73 1.03
CA VAL A 65 11.94 -1.87 0.14
C VAL A 65 13.26 -1.68 -0.62
N TRP A 66 13.59 -0.43 -0.94
CA TRP A 66 14.83 0.00 -1.61
C TRP A 66 15.24 1.40 -1.14
N GLY A 67 16.35 1.94 -1.69
CA GLY A 67 16.77 3.32 -1.46
C GLY A 67 17.72 3.50 -0.28
N ALA A 68 17.90 4.75 0.15
CA ALA A 68 18.90 5.14 1.16
C ALA A 68 18.70 4.45 2.53
N ASN A 69 17.45 4.20 2.91
CA ASN A 69 17.13 3.52 4.17
C ASN A 69 17.28 1.99 4.08
N ALA A 70 17.40 1.42 2.87
CA ALA A 70 17.62 0.01 2.66
C ALA A 70 19.10 -0.41 2.74
N THR A 71 20.03 0.54 2.88
CA THR A 71 21.48 0.25 2.94
C THR A 71 21.91 -0.52 4.17
N LEU A 72 21.09 -0.56 5.22
CA LEU A 72 21.32 -1.34 6.46
C LEU A 72 20.66 -2.73 6.40
N LEU A 73 20.06 -3.10 5.27
CA LEU A 73 19.37 -4.36 5.05
C LEU A 73 20.14 -5.21 4.05
N PRO A 74 19.98 -6.55 4.08
CA PRO A 74 20.41 -7.35 2.95
C PRO A 74 19.71 -6.83 1.69
N SER A 75 20.51 -6.59 0.63
CA SER A 75 19.93 -6.23 -0.68
C SER A 75 19.07 -7.38 -1.18
N CYS A 76 17.75 -7.19 -1.17
CA CYS A 76 16.80 -8.18 -1.67
C CYS A 76 16.70 -8.18 -3.21
N GLY A 77 17.57 -7.43 -3.92
CA GLY A 77 17.61 -7.41 -5.38
C GLY A 77 16.44 -6.68 -6.05
N ILE A 78 15.72 -5.84 -5.29
CA ILE A 78 14.62 -5.05 -5.85
C ILE A 78 15.20 -3.78 -6.49
N PRO A 79 14.90 -3.49 -7.78
CA PRO A 79 15.38 -2.27 -8.44
C PRO A 79 14.87 -1.01 -7.76
N ALA A 80 15.75 -0.01 -7.61
CA ALA A 80 15.42 1.32 -7.08
C ALA A 80 15.28 2.36 -8.21
N ASP A 81 14.98 1.92 -9.42
CA ASP A 81 14.94 2.73 -10.65
C ASP A 81 13.56 3.36 -10.94
N GLY A 82 12.60 3.21 -10.03
CA GLY A 82 11.25 3.73 -10.17
C GLY A 82 10.32 2.90 -11.08
N THR A 83 10.79 1.77 -11.58
CA THR A 83 9.97 0.90 -12.47
C THR A 83 9.11 -0.10 -11.70
N VAL A 84 9.44 -0.40 -10.44
CA VAL A 84 8.69 -1.34 -9.60
C VAL A 84 7.35 -0.73 -9.19
N THR A 85 6.27 -1.45 -9.45
CA THR A 85 4.88 -1.02 -9.19
C THR A 85 4.24 -1.75 -8.01
N ALA A 86 4.64 -3.01 -7.77
CA ALA A 86 4.17 -3.81 -6.65
C ALA A 86 5.23 -4.83 -6.24
N VAL A 87 5.12 -5.32 -5.00
CA VAL A 87 5.97 -6.39 -4.44
C VAL A 87 5.12 -7.55 -3.95
N THR A 88 5.69 -8.76 -4.02
CA THR A 88 5.10 -9.95 -3.39
C THR A 88 5.77 -10.20 -2.06
N LEU A 89 4.97 -10.29 -1.02
CA LEU A 89 5.40 -10.38 0.36
C LEU A 89 4.80 -11.62 1.03
N ASN A 90 5.54 -12.19 1.98
CA ASN A 90 4.99 -12.99 3.06
C ASN A 90 5.02 -12.13 4.34
N VAL A 91 3.84 -11.78 4.84
CA VAL A 91 3.66 -10.96 6.05
C VAL A 91 3.34 -11.89 7.21
N THR A 92 4.21 -11.93 8.20
CA THR A 92 4.03 -12.79 9.38
C THR A 92 3.88 -11.94 10.64
N VAL A 93 2.78 -12.13 11.36
CA VAL A 93 2.59 -11.61 12.72
C VAL A 93 3.21 -12.59 13.72
N VAL A 94 3.78 -12.06 14.81
CA VAL A 94 4.40 -12.85 15.87
C VAL A 94 4.00 -12.29 17.23
N ASN A 95 3.48 -13.16 18.09
CA ASN A 95 3.11 -12.88 19.47
C ASN A 95 2.30 -11.58 19.65
N PRO A 96 1.16 -11.40 18.97
CA PRO A 96 0.29 -10.26 19.21
C PRO A 96 -0.27 -10.31 20.63
N SER A 97 -0.26 -9.18 21.32
CA SER A 97 -0.78 -9.10 22.70
C SER A 97 -2.31 -9.11 22.79
N SER A 98 -3.00 -8.91 21.65
CA SER A 98 -4.47 -8.91 21.53
C SER A 98 -4.88 -9.37 20.13
N ILE A 99 -6.15 -9.74 19.99
CA ILE A 99 -6.77 -9.98 18.68
C ILE A 99 -6.71 -8.70 17.83
N GLY A 100 -6.49 -8.85 16.53
CA GLY A 100 -6.41 -7.70 15.64
C GLY A 100 -6.13 -8.06 14.19
N HIS A 101 -5.64 -7.05 13.46
CA HIS A 101 -5.19 -7.22 12.08
C HIS A 101 -4.02 -6.28 11.75
N LEU A 102 -3.31 -6.59 10.67
CA LEU A 102 -2.41 -5.66 10.00
C LEU A 102 -2.99 -5.28 8.64
N THR A 103 -2.81 -4.01 8.29
CA THR A 103 -3.00 -3.49 6.93
C THR A 103 -1.63 -3.08 6.39
N VAL A 104 -1.22 -3.67 5.27
CA VAL A 104 0.00 -3.28 4.53
C VAL A 104 -0.44 -2.56 3.26
N PHE A 105 0.10 -1.37 3.03
CA PHE A 105 -0.34 -0.49 1.94
C PHE A 105 0.80 0.41 1.43
N PRO A 106 0.66 1.08 0.27
CA PRO A 106 1.69 1.97 -0.24
C PRO A 106 1.98 3.13 0.70
N TYR A 107 3.25 3.48 0.85
CA TYR A 107 3.67 4.62 1.67
C TYR A 107 3.01 5.93 1.23
N ASN A 108 2.63 6.76 2.22
CA ASN A 108 2.04 8.09 2.00
C ASN A 108 0.75 8.09 1.16
N THR A 109 -0.05 7.03 1.29
CA THR A 109 -1.41 6.96 0.73
C THR A 109 -2.44 6.90 1.85
N THR A 110 -3.73 7.09 1.49
CA THR A 110 -4.84 6.88 2.43
C THR A 110 -4.85 5.42 2.88
N VAL A 111 -5.04 5.20 4.19
CA VAL A 111 -5.19 3.84 4.75
C VAL A 111 -6.41 3.18 4.12
N PRO A 112 -6.24 2.03 3.44
CA PRO A 112 -7.37 1.32 2.85
C PRO A 112 -8.21 0.60 3.92
N VAL A 113 -9.51 0.44 3.65
CA VAL A 113 -10.45 -0.28 4.55
C VAL A 113 -10.39 -1.78 4.26
N VAL A 114 -9.19 -2.37 4.40
CA VAL A 114 -8.94 -3.80 4.21
C VAL A 114 -7.89 -4.29 5.21
N SER A 115 -7.93 -5.59 5.55
CA SER A 115 -6.86 -6.22 6.31
C SER A 115 -5.99 -7.08 5.40
N THR A 116 -4.68 -7.04 5.60
CA THR A 116 -3.74 -7.95 4.95
C THR A 116 -3.70 -9.29 5.69
N ILE A 117 -3.75 -9.27 7.02
CA ILE A 117 -3.75 -10.47 7.87
C ILE A 117 -4.54 -10.19 9.15
N ASN A 118 -5.39 -11.13 9.55
CA ASN A 118 -6.11 -11.11 10.83
C ASN A 118 -5.54 -12.19 11.75
N TYR A 119 -5.48 -11.92 13.05
CA TYR A 119 -4.85 -12.82 14.02
C TYR A 119 -5.55 -12.82 15.39
N ALA A 120 -5.37 -13.92 16.13
CA ALA A 120 -5.77 -14.03 17.51
C ALA A 120 -4.68 -13.49 18.46
N ALA A 121 -5.04 -13.24 19.72
CA ALA A 121 -4.08 -12.93 20.76
C ALA A 121 -3.15 -14.13 21.03
N GLY A 122 -1.85 -13.86 21.25
CA GLY A 122 -0.87 -14.89 21.56
C GLY A 122 -0.52 -15.83 20.42
N GLU A 123 -0.91 -15.54 19.18
CA GLU A 123 -0.53 -16.32 17.99
C GLU A 123 1.00 -16.40 17.89
N PRO A 124 1.62 -17.59 17.96
CA PRO A 124 3.08 -17.70 17.96
C PRO A 124 3.72 -17.16 16.69
N ALA A 125 3.13 -17.52 15.54
CA ALA A 125 3.45 -16.99 14.22
C ALA A 125 2.35 -17.34 13.24
N LEU A 126 1.83 -16.35 12.50
CA LEU A 126 0.84 -16.53 11.45
C LEU A 126 1.28 -15.74 10.23
N GLY A 127 1.48 -16.42 9.09
CA GLY A 127 1.91 -15.82 7.82
C GLY A 127 0.78 -15.71 6.81
N ASN A 128 0.81 -14.67 5.99
CA ASN A 128 -0.06 -14.49 4.84
C ASN A 128 0.71 -13.90 3.65
N GLY A 129 0.50 -14.48 2.46
CA GLY A 129 1.01 -13.94 1.21
C GLY A 129 0.22 -12.72 0.75
N ALA A 130 0.90 -11.69 0.28
CA ALA A 130 0.26 -10.48 -0.23
C ALA A 130 0.99 -9.92 -1.45
N ILE A 131 0.23 -9.33 -2.37
CA ILE A 131 0.77 -8.44 -3.42
C ILE A 131 0.41 -7.02 -2.99
N VAL A 132 1.43 -6.19 -2.77
CA VAL A 132 1.26 -4.83 -2.26
C VAL A 132 1.82 -3.85 -3.27
N PRO A 133 1.01 -2.89 -3.79
CA PRO A 133 1.54 -1.80 -4.57
C PRO A 133 2.56 -0.99 -3.75
N VAL A 134 3.51 -0.36 -4.42
CA VAL A 134 4.55 0.43 -3.77
C VAL A 134 4.53 1.86 -4.27
N THR A 135 4.94 2.80 -3.41
CA THR A 135 5.16 4.19 -3.81
C THR A 135 6.61 4.34 -4.28
N ASN A 136 6.81 5.00 -5.41
CA ASN A 136 8.16 5.38 -5.85
C ASN A 136 8.67 6.56 -5.01
N ASN A 137 9.23 6.25 -3.85
CA ASN A 137 9.78 7.21 -2.89
C ASN A 137 11.22 6.82 -2.53
N ALA A 138 12.08 7.83 -2.27
CA ALA A 138 13.49 7.60 -1.98
C ALA A 138 13.74 6.90 -0.63
N SER A 139 12.81 7.02 0.34
CA SER A 139 13.02 6.60 1.72
C SER A 139 12.16 5.38 2.11
N PHE A 140 10.88 5.39 1.75
CA PHE A 140 9.91 4.36 2.14
C PHE A 140 8.98 4.02 0.98
N GLN A 141 8.58 2.78 0.86
CA GLN A 141 7.70 2.33 -0.22
C GLN A 141 6.41 1.69 0.27
N ILE A 142 6.41 1.15 1.49
CA ILE A 142 5.23 0.55 2.11
C ILE A 142 5.03 1.05 3.54
N SER A 143 3.79 1.00 3.99
CA SER A 143 3.36 1.31 5.36
C SER A 143 2.62 0.13 5.96
N VAL A 144 2.72 -0.04 7.27
CA VAL A 144 1.99 -1.05 8.04
C VAL A 144 1.22 -0.36 9.16
N LEU A 145 -0.08 -0.60 9.22
CA LEU A 145 -0.96 -0.19 10.32
C LEU A 145 -1.36 -1.42 11.13
N PRO A 146 -0.93 -1.55 12.39
CA PRO A 146 -1.44 -2.54 13.32
C PRO A 146 -2.71 -2.02 13.99
N VAL A 147 -3.79 -2.79 13.92
CA VAL A 147 -5.05 -2.52 14.65
C VAL A 147 -5.30 -3.68 15.59
N LEU A 148 -5.25 -3.42 16.90
CA LEU A 148 -5.49 -4.40 17.96
C LEU A 148 -6.65 -3.95 18.83
N VAL A 149 -7.34 -4.86 19.47
CA VAL A 149 -8.39 -4.50 20.43
C VAL A 149 -7.75 -3.99 21.72
N GLY A 150 -8.06 -2.74 22.07
CA GLY A 150 -7.55 -2.06 23.26
C GLY A 150 -6.24 -1.29 23.03
N ALA A 151 -6.16 -0.12 23.66
CA ALA A 151 -4.97 0.74 23.61
C ALA A 151 -3.76 0.07 24.29
N GLY A 152 -2.55 0.40 23.82
CA GLY A 152 -1.29 -0.11 24.40
C GLY A 152 -0.91 -1.52 23.93
N ASN A 153 -1.76 -2.21 23.16
CA ASN A 153 -1.44 -3.51 22.62
C ASN A 153 -0.44 -3.43 21.46
N THR A 154 0.33 -4.49 21.31
CA THR A 154 1.49 -4.55 20.40
C THR A 154 1.53 -5.87 19.63
N VAL A 155 2.26 -5.85 18.51
CA VAL A 155 2.52 -7.02 17.68
C VAL A 155 3.88 -6.91 16.98
N HIS A 156 4.61 -8.00 16.91
CA HIS A 156 5.76 -8.06 16.02
C HIS A 156 5.34 -8.42 14.60
N VAL A 157 6.04 -7.85 13.62
CA VAL A 157 5.88 -8.21 12.21
C VAL A 157 7.22 -8.61 11.62
N ILE A 158 7.13 -9.64 10.78
CA ILE A 158 8.20 -10.08 9.88
C ILE A 158 7.66 -9.95 8.47
N ILE A 159 8.45 -9.41 7.56
CA ILE A 159 8.09 -9.33 6.13
C ILE A 159 9.25 -9.90 5.33
N ASP A 160 8.97 -10.96 4.59
CA ASP A 160 9.86 -11.53 3.61
C ASP A 160 9.37 -11.17 2.21
N ILE A 161 10.29 -10.79 1.32
CA ILE A 161 9.98 -10.46 -0.08
C ILE A 161 10.36 -11.64 -0.97
N THR A 162 9.51 -11.95 -1.95
CA THR A 162 9.68 -13.10 -2.86
C THR A 162 9.69 -12.71 -4.34
N GLY A 163 9.34 -11.45 -4.66
CA GLY A 163 9.34 -10.94 -6.01
C GLY A 163 8.75 -9.55 -6.13
N TYR A 164 8.70 -9.05 -7.37
CA TYR A 164 8.15 -7.74 -7.68
C TYR A 164 7.54 -7.72 -9.08
N PHE A 165 6.75 -6.68 -9.35
CA PHE A 165 6.17 -6.37 -10.66
C PHE A 165 6.73 -5.06 -11.20
N LYS A 166 7.08 -5.04 -12.50
CA LYS A 166 7.45 -3.84 -13.25
C LYS A 166 7.03 -3.91 -14.71
#